data_a37a332ec5dd4c358ad56cac1c46af95
#
_entry.id   a37a332ec5dd4c358ad56cac1c46af95
#
_cell.length_a   1.000
_cell.length_b   1.000
_cell.length_c   1.000
_cell.angle_alpha   90.00
_cell.angle_beta   90.00
_cell.angle_gamma   90.00
#
_symmetry.space_group_name_H-M   'P 1'
#
loop_
_entity.id
_entity.type
_entity.pdbx_description
1 polymer ?
#
loop_
_entity_poly.entity_id
_entity_poly.type
_entity_poly.pdbx_seq_one_letter_code
_entity_poly.pdbx_strand_id
1 'polypeptide(L)'
;MRIFTTITAFFLAVQSASASPEFWAHEWPDTNFSKTTVENWVEILSGGPPKDGIPALDDPQFIALAAADLPVNEPVITVDIAGEPPRAYPVRYLMWHEIVNDQIGDMPVAVTFCPLCNSGIVFDRRGPTGTLRFGVSGKLRNSDMIMYDRESQSWWQQATGTAIVGDLTGAQLQALPAWMESWDSFRTANPEGRVMAEPDFNRNYGTNPYVSYDSSHRPFLYSGELPPHDIPALARVVRIGDKAWPLSRIAAAGMLTEEGITLTWAAGQASALDGGTIAQGRDVGNIRVRDAAGNDIAHDVMFAFAFHAFWPAGKWMINPG
;
A
#
# COMPACT_ATOMS: atom_id res chain seq x y z
N MET A 1 13.77 -65.27 34.01
CA MET A 1 13.34 -64.99 32.64
C MET A 1 12.92 -63.54 32.60
N ARG A 2 13.81 -62.60 32.16
CA ARG A 2 13.54 -61.16 32.10
C ARG A 2 13.12 -60.82 30.69
N ILE A 3 11.89 -60.35 30.53
CA ILE A 3 11.33 -59.91 29.24
C ILE A 3 11.77 -58.45 29.05
N PHE A 4 12.61 -58.21 28.03
CA PHE A 4 12.95 -56.88 27.58
C PHE A 4 11.88 -56.44 26.58
N THR A 5 11.06 -55.43 26.96
CA THR A 5 10.11 -54.78 26.08
C THR A 5 10.86 -53.65 25.35
N THR A 6 11.08 -53.82 24.06
CA THR A 6 11.67 -52.80 23.19
C THR A 6 10.56 -51.81 22.80
N ILE A 7 10.65 -50.58 23.30
CA ILE A 7 9.77 -49.48 22.89
C ILE A 7 10.36 -48.90 21.61
N THR A 8 9.70 -49.16 20.46
CA THR A 8 9.99 -48.51 19.18
C THR A 8 9.35 -47.15 19.17
N ALA A 9 10.13 -46.08 19.33
CA ALA A 9 9.68 -44.72 19.20
C ALA A 9 9.41 -44.42 17.71
N PHE A 10 8.14 -44.25 17.36
CA PHE A 10 7.74 -43.79 16.05
C PHE A 10 7.97 -42.24 16.01
N PHE A 11 9.03 -41.81 15.37
CA PHE A 11 9.18 -40.40 15.00
C PHE A 11 8.20 -40.09 13.86
N LEU A 12 7.09 -39.47 14.18
CA LEU A 12 6.29 -38.77 13.20
C LEU A 12 7.10 -37.56 12.72
N ALA A 13 7.67 -37.67 11.55
CA ALA A 13 8.18 -36.52 10.81
C ALA A 13 6.96 -35.66 10.44
N VAL A 14 6.75 -34.57 11.16
CA VAL A 14 5.86 -33.50 10.74
C VAL A 14 6.53 -32.89 9.50
N GLN A 15 6.11 -33.35 8.33
CA GLN A 15 6.41 -32.64 7.09
C GLN A 15 5.71 -31.31 7.18
N SER A 16 6.47 -30.25 7.42
CA SER A 16 6.03 -28.88 7.17
C SER A 16 5.67 -28.85 5.69
N ALA A 17 4.37 -28.81 5.37
CA ALA A 17 3.92 -28.56 4.03
C ALA A 17 4.47 -27.18 3.65
N SER A 18 5.61 -27.15 2.94
CA SER A 18 6.11 -25.93 2.32
C SER A 18 4.99 -25.45 1.41
N ALA A 19 4.49 -24.23 1.62
CA ALA A 19 3.62 -23.61 0.66
C ALA A 19 4.35 -23.66 -0.69
N SER A 20 3.74 -24.30 -1.67
CA SER A 20 4.30 -24.44 -3.01
C SER A 20 3.40 -23.72 -4.00
N PRO A 21 3.88 -23.39 -5.19
CA PRO A 21 3.04 -22.78 -6.22
C PRO A 21 1.75 -23.57 -6.50
N GLU A 22 1.79 -24.90 -6.41
CA GLU A 22 0.64 -25.77 -6.63
C GLU A 22 -0.50 -25.49 -5.64
N PHE A 23 -0.18 -25.00 -4.43
CA PHE A 23 -1.21 -24.63 -3.45
C PHE A 23 -2.13 -23.54 -3.98
N TRP A 24 -1.61 -22.58 -4.75
CA TRP A 24 -2.39 -21.49 -5.32
C TRP A 24 -2.94 -21.78 -6.72
N ALA A 25 -2.40 -22.76 -7.45
CA ALA A 25 -2.76 -23.05 -8.84
C ALA A 25 -4.24 -23.39 -9.03
N HIS A 26 -4.90 -23.96 -8.00
CA HIS A 26 -6.33 -24.25 -8.07
C HIS A 26 -7.19 -22.98 -8.11
N GLU A 27 -6.84 -21.98 -7.35
CA GLU A 27 -7.53 -20.67 -7.32
C GLU A 27 -7.12 -19.78 -8.50
N TRP A 28 -5.92 -20.01 -9.04
CA TRP A 28 -5.28 -19.21 -10.08
C TRP A 28 -4.85 -20.05 -11.28
N PRO A 29 -5.81 -20.71 -12.00
CA PRO A 29 -5.49 -21.66 -13.08
C PRO A 29 -4.78 -21.01 -14.27
N ASP A 30 -5.00 -19.72 -14.51
CA ASP A 30 -4.44 -18.97 -15.64
C ASP A 30 -3.11 -18.27 -15.31
N THR A 31 -2.62 -18.36 -14.06
CA THR A 31 -1.35 -17.80 -13.66
C THR A 31 -0.20 -18.76 -13.95
N ASN A 32 0.82 -18.28 -14.62
CA ASN A 32 2.01 -19.07 -14.92
C ASN A 32 2.98 -19.10 -13.73
N PHE A 33 2.79 -20.05 -12.81
CA PHE A 33 3.63 -20.18 -11.62
C PHE A 33 5.06 -20.66 -11.90
N SER A 34 5.39 -21.09 -13.13
CA SER A 34 6.76 -21.44 -13.49
C SER A 34 7.66 -20.21 -13.64
N LYS A 35 7.07 -19.04 -13.79
CA LYS A 35 7.75 -17.73 -13.83
C LYS A 35 7.53 -17.00 -12.52
N THR A 36 8.56 -16.85 -11.70
CA THR A 36 8.47 -16.20 -10.41
C THR A 36 9.81 -15.70 -9.92
N THR A 37 9.79 -14.59 -9.16
CA THR A 37 10.91 -14.12 -8.33
C THR A 37 10.74 -14.50 -6.85
N VAL A 38 9.64 -15.17 -6.50
CA VAL A 38 9.38 -15.61 -5.15
C VAL A 38 10.21 -16.87 -4.85
N GLU A 39 11.20 -16.73 -4.00
CA GLU A 39 12.07 -17.84 -3.56
C GLU A 39 11.43 -18.64 -2.43
N ASN A 40 10.75 -17.94 -1.51
CA ASN A 40 10.11 -18.55 -0.35
C ASN A 40 8.59 -18.36 -0.38
N TRP A 41 7.88 -19.38 -0.84
CA TRP A 41 6.41 -19.35 -0.95
C TRP A 41 5.67 -19.29 0.39
N VAL A 42 6.34 -19.58 1.51
CA VAL A 42 5.76 -19.44 2.86
C VAL A 42 5.49 -17.99 3.19
N GLU A 43 6.15 -17.03 2.52
CA GLU A 43 5.90 -15.60 2.67
C GLU A 43 4.55 -15.16 2.07
N ILE A 44 3.97 -15.96 1.16
CA ILE A 44 2.68 -15.65 0.54
C ILE A 44 1.56 -16.27 1.37
N LEU A 45 0.77 -15.41 1.97
CA LEU A 45 -0.33 -15.78 2.87
C LEU A 45 -1.68 -15.38 2.26
N SER A 46 -2.73 -16.10 2.65
CA SER A 46 -4.09 -15.61 2.41
C SER A 46 -4.42 -14.48 3.37
N GLY A 47 -4.90 -13.36 2.84
CA GLY A 47 -5.44 -12.25 3.63
C GLY A 47 -6.87 -12.50 4.14
N GLY A 48 -7.48 -13.62 3.74
CA GLY A 48 -8.85 -14.00 4.08
C GLY A 48 -9.80 -13.92 2.88
N PRO A 49 -9.99 -12.77 2.22
CA PRO A 49 -10.82 -12.68 1.02
C PRO A 49 -10.26 -13.52 -0.14
N PRO A 50 -11.12 -14.15 -0.97
CA PRO A 50 -10.67 -14.78 -2.21
C PRO A 50 -10.30 -13.71 -3.25
N LYS A 51 -9.85 -14.15 -4.43
CA LYS A 51 -9.65 -13.29 -5.60
C LYS A 51 -10.88 -12.43 -5.84
N ASP A 52 -10.70 -11.10 -5.96
CA ASP A 52 -11.75 -10.08 -6.10
C ASP A 52 -12.81 -10.08 -4.97
N GLY A 53 -12.57 -10.76 -3.85
CA GLY A 53 -13.41 -10.68 -2.66
C GLY A 53 -13.43 -9.26 -2.05
N ILE A 54 -12.39 -8.48 -2.30
CA ILE A 54 -12.35 -7.02 -2.20
C ILE A 54 -12.43 -6.51 -3.64
N PRO A 55 -13.58 -5.93 -4.07
CA PRO A 55 -13.74 -5.51 -5.46
C PRO A 55 -12.94 -4.24 -5.74
N ALA A 56 -11.98 -4.30 -6.65
CA ALA A 56 -11.32 -3.12 -7.19
C ALA A 56 -12.33 -2.26 -7.97
N LEU A 57 -12.15 -0.94 -7.95
CA LEU A 57 -13.00 0.01 -8.66
C LEU A 57 -12.44 0.27 -10.05
N ASP A 58 -13.30 0.20 -11.05
CA ASP A 58 -12.98 0.58 -12.43
C ASP A 58 -13.80 1.81 -12.82
N ASP A 59 -13.20 2.72 -13.58
CA ASP A 59 -13.83 3.91 -14.16
C ASP A 59 -14.62 4.77 -13.14
N PRO A 60 -13.96 5.23 -12.05
CA PRO A 60 -14.62 5.95 -10.96
C PRO A 60 -15.27 7.25 -11.45
N GLN A 61 -16.38 7.61 -10.84
CA GLN A 61 -17.03 8.88 -11.09
C GLN A 61 -16.42 9.99 -10.22
N PHE A 62 -16.37 11.20 -10.75
CA PHE A 62 -15.85 12.37 -10.04
C PHE A 62 -16.88 13.48 -9.95
N ILE A 63 -16.90 14.15 -8.81
CA ILE A 63 -17.79 15.29 -8.52
C ILE A 63 -16.99 16.55 -8.24
N ALA A 64 -17.65 17.70 -8.33
CA ALA A 64 -17.07 18.97 -7.91
C ALA A 64 -16.84 18.97 -6.39
N LEU A 65 -15.82 19.70 -5.93
CA LEU A 65 -15.47 19.76 -4.50
C LEU A 65 -16.63 20.20 -3.62
N ALA A 66 -17.45 21.14 -4.09
CA ALA A 66 -18.60 21.68 -3.35
C ALA A 66 -19.74 20.66 -3.17
N ALA A 67 -19.74 19.56 -3.94
CA ALA A 67 -20.74 18.49 -3.82
C ALA A 67 -20.29 17.36 -2.88
N ALA A 68 -19.05 17.37 -2.40
CA ALA A 68 -18.52 16.35 -1.53
C ALA A 68 -18.84 16.63 -0.06
N ASP A 69 -19.38 15.63 0.61
CA ASP A 69 -19.60 15.63 2.08
C ASP A 69 -18.51 14.79 2.77
N LEU A 70 -17.31 15.37 2.86
CA LEU A 70 -16.16 14.75 3.52
C LEU A 70 -15.71 15.58 4.72
N PRO A 71 -15.36 14.95 5.85
CA PRO A 71 -14.74 15.62 6.98
C PRO A 71 -13.45 16.35 6.57
N VAL A 72 -13.17 17.50 7.17
CA VAL A 72 -12.02 18.35 6.81
C VAL A 72 -10.67 17.63 6.93
N ASN A 73 -10.54 16.72 7.88
CA ASN A 73 -9.32 15.95 8.15
C ASN A 73 -9.31 14.56 7.48
N GLU A 74 -10.31 14.25 6.63
CA GLU A 74 -10.36 12.98 5.90
C GLU A 74 -9.12 12.80 5.03
N PRO A 75 -8.39 11.67 5.13
CA PRO A 75 -7.27 11.41 4.24
C PRO A 75 -7.74 11.14 2.82
N VAL A 76 -7.10 11.80 1.86
CA VAL A 76 -7.29 11.57 0.42
C VAL A 76 -5.94 11.34 -0.25
N ILE A 77 -5.88 10.47 -1.25
CA ILE A 77 -4.73 10.36 -2.13
C ILE A 77 -4.92 11.36 -3.27
N THR A 78 -3.98 12.30 -3.39
CA THR A 78 -3.96 13.34 -4.42
C THR A 78 -3.11 12.89 -5.59
N VAL A 79 -3.68 13.01 -6.80
CA VAL A 79 -2.99 12.78 -8.08
C VAL A 79 -3.12 14.03 -8.92
N ASP A 80 -1.98 14.57 -9.32
CA ASP A 80 -1.89 15.78 -10.16
C ASP A 80 -1.15 15.42 -11.47
N ILE A 81 -1.89 15.39 -12.57
CA ILE A 81 -1.36 15.14 -13.91
C ILE A 81 -1.42 16.43 -14.72
N ALA A 82 -0.29 16.81 -15.26
CA ALA A 82 -0.16 18.06 -16.01
C ALA A 82 -1.22 18.21 -17.11
N GLY A 83 -1.96 19.32 -17.10
CA GLY A 83 -3.01 19.63 -18.07
C GLY A 83 -4.41 19.12 -17.67
N GLU A 84 -4.55 18.38 -16.57
CA GLU A 84 -5.81 17.86 -16.08
C GLU A 84 -6.13 18.44 -14.69
N PRO A 85 -7.42 18.58 -14.31
CA PRO A 85 -7.77 18.93 -12.95
C PRO A 85 -7.25 17.91 -11.95
N PRO A 86 -6.56 18.32 -10.85
CA PRO A 86 -6.12 17.41 -9.82
C PRO A 86 -7.27 16.58 -9.24
N ARG A 87 -7.00 15.31 -8.94
CA ARG A 87 -8.00 14.37 -8.42
C ARG A 87 -7.67 13.92 -7.01
N ALA A 88 -8.71 13.92 -6.15
CA ALA A 88 -8.65 13.33 -4.82
C ALA A 88 -9.39 11.99 -4.78
N TYR A 89 -8.74 10.98 -4.20
CA TYR A 89 -9.31 9.66 -3.97
C TYR A 89 -9.42 9.44 -2.47
N PRO A 90 -10.62 9.57 -1.87
CA PRO A 90 -10.82 9.41 -0.43
C PRO A 90 -10.40 8.03 0.05
N VAL A 91 -9.53 8.00 1.07
CA VAL A 91 -9.02 6.73 1.63
C VAL A 91 -10.15 5.88 2.20
N ARG A 92 -11.27 6.49 2.67
CA ARG A 92 -12.45 5.76 3.12
C ARG A 92 -13.00 4.78 2.11
N TYR A 93 -12.83 5.03 0.80
CA TYR A 93 -13.24 4.10 -0.26
C TYR A 93 -12.18 3.04 -0.47
N LEU A 94 -10.90 3.45 -0.52
CA LEU A 94 -9.78 2.53 -0.69
C LEU A 94 -9.59 1.56 0.48
N MET A 95 -10.06 1.88 1.68
CA MET A 95 -10.13 0.93 2.81
C MET A 95 -10.99 -0.31 2.53
N TRP A 96 -11.91 -0.24 1.57
CA TRP A 96 -12.85 -1.31 1.21
C TRP A 96 -12.63 -1.86 -0.19
N HIS A 97 -11.83 -1.16 -1.02
CA HIS A 97 -11.63 -1.49 -2.43
C HIS A 97 -10.16 -1.67 -2.80
N GLU A 98 -9.25 -1.10 -2.02
CA GLU A 98 -7.79 -1.19 -2.14
C GLU A 98 -7.22 -0.66 -3.46
N ILE A 99 -7.91 -0.80 -4.59
CA ILE A 99 -7.45 -0.44 -5.93
C ILE A 99 -8.53 0.33 -6.67
N VAL A 100 -8.13 1.45 -7.30
CA VAL A 100 -8.95 2.20 -8.27
C VAL A 100 -8.19 2.25 -9.60
N ASN A 101 -8.76 1.66 -10.65
CA ASN A 101 -8.28 1.78 -12.02
C ASN A 101 -8.98 2.98 -12.67
N ASP A 102 -8.22 4.05 -12.95
CA ASP A 102 -8.75 5.29 -13.50
C ASP A 102 -8.01 5.72 -14.77
N GLN A 103 -8.56 6.71 -15.47
CA GLN A 103 -7.98 7.37 -16.63
C GLN A 103 -8.00 8.87 -16.39
N ILE A 104 -6.83 9.53 -16.33
CA ILE A 104 -6.67 10.98 -16.17
C ILE A 104 -6.11 11.56 -17.47
N GLY A 105 -6.95 12.17 -18.29
CA GLY A 105 -6.55 12.52 -19.67
C GLY A 105 -6.05 11.26 -20.41
N ASP A 106 -4.84 11.30 -20.93
CA ASP A 106 -4.22 10.16 -21.59
C ASP A 106 -3.42 9.25 -20.67
N MET A 107 -3.41 9.52 -19.35
CA MET A 107 -2.67 8.76 -18.35
C MET A 107 -3.57 7.72 -17.66
N PRO A 108 -3.40 6.41 -17.94
CA PRO A 108 -4.07 5.37 -17.17
C PRO A 108 -3.36 5.17 -15.84
N VAL A 109 -4.09 5.29 -14.73
CA VAL A 109 -3.51 5.20 -13.38
C VAL A 109 -4.17 4.09 -12.54
N ALA A 110 -3.38 3.43 -11.70
CA ALA A 110 -3.87 2.61 -10.60
C ALA A 110 -3.58 3.35 -9.30
N VAL A 111 -4.62 3.81 -8.62
CA VAL A 111 -4.50 4.37 -7.26
C VAL A 111 -4.69 3.23 -6.29
N THR A 112 -3.67 2.94 -5.49
CA THR A 112 -3.67 1.78 -4.59
C THR A 112 -3.48 2.20 -3.15
N PHE A 113 -4.11 1.47 -2.23
CA PHE A 113 -3.91 1.64 -0.80
C PHE A 113 -3.88 0.28 -0.11
N CYS A 114 -2.76 -0.05 0.55
CA CYS A 114 -2.66 -1.21 1.42
C CYS A 114 -2.83 -0.76 2.88
N PRO A 115 -3.97 -1.04 3.53
CA PRO A 115 -4.19 -0.62 4.92
C PRO A 115 -3.16 -1.20 5.88
N LEU A 116 -2.77 -2.45 5.69
CA LEU A 116 -1.81 -3.14 6.58
C LEU A 116 -0.40 -2.53 6.54
N CYS A 117 -0.01 -1.90 5.43
CA CYS A 117 1.26 -1.19 5.27
C CYS A 117 1.12 0.33 5.42
N ASN A 118 -0.10 0.85 5.51
CA ASN A 118 -0.43 2.28 5.37
C ASN A 118 0.15 2.88 4.08
N SER A 119 0.26 2.07 3.01
CA SER A 119 0.94 2.42 1.77
C SER A 119 -0.06 2.85 0.70
N GLY A 120 0.04 4.11 0.27
CA GLY A 120 -0.76 4.70 -0.79
C GLY A 120 0.12 5.04 -2.00
N ILE A 121 0.13 4.20 -3.03
CA ILE A 121 0.97 4.38 -4.21
C ILE A 121 0.10 4.46 -5.46
N VAL A 122 0.46 5.39 -6.35
CA VAL A 122 -0.18 5.54 -7.66
C VAL A 122 0.78 5.07 -8.74
N PHE A 123 0.31 4.21 -9.62
CA PHE A 123 1.10 3.65 -10.71
C PHE A 123 0.54 4.05 -12.08
N ASP A 124 1.43 4.26 -13.04
CA ASP A 124 1.10 4.21 -14.46
C ASP A 124 0.74 2.75 -14.81
N ARG A 125 -0.46 2.54 -15.37
CA ARG A 125 -0.94 1.20 -15.74
C ARG A 125 -0.44 0.69 -17.08
N ARG A 126 0.36 1.46 -17.82
CA ARG A 126 0.96 1.01 -19.09
C ARG A 126 2.03 -0.03 -18.80
N GLY A 127 1.71 -1.28 -19.08
CA GLY A 127 2.58 -2.43 -18.92
C GLY A 127 3.19 -2.89 -20.25
N PRO A 128 3.98 -3.97 -20.22
CA PRO A 128 4.64 -4.51 -21.44
C PRO A 128 3.69 -4.94 -22.54
N THR A 129 2.45 -5.31 -22.20
CA THR A 129 1.44 -5.85 -23.13
C THR A 129 0.28 -4.89 -23.41
N GLY A 130 0.36 -3.66 -22.91
CA GLY A 130 -0.70 -2.65 -23.04
C GLY A 130 -1.13 -2.10 -21.67
N THR A 131 -2.27 -1.43 -21.64
CA THR A 131 -2.82 -0.91 -20.38
C THR A 131 -3.40 -2.05 -19.53
N LEU A 132 -2.89 -2.21 -18.31
CA LEU A 132 -3.31 -3.24 -17.38
C LEU A 132 -4.47 -2.76 -16.49
N ARG A 133 -5.32 -3.68 -16.07
CA ARG A 133 -6.35 -3.44 -15.05
C ARG A 133 -6.06 -4.32 -13.84
N PHE A 134 -5.89 -3.68 -12.70
CA PHE A 134 -5.52 -4.37 -11.48
C PHE A 134 -6.75 -4.80 -10.67
N GLY A 135 -6.66 -5.98 -10.08
CA GLY A 135 -7.60 -6.52 -9.11
C GLY A 135 -6.90 -6.92 -7.82
N VAL A 136 -7.69 -7.14 -6.78
CA VAL A 136 -7.21 -7.58 -5.46
C VAL A 136 -7.12 -9.10 -5.44
N SER A 137 -5.92 -9.61 -5.20
CA SER A 137 -5.70 -11.06 -5.21
C SER A 137 -6.22 -11.79 -3.97
N GLY A 138 -6.40 -11.06 -2.86
CA GLY A 138 -6.63 -11.63 -1.54
C GLY A 138 -5.39 -12.26 -0.91
N LYS A 139 -4.23 -12.08 -1.53
CA LYS A 139 -2.94 -12.57 -1.04
C LYS A 139 -2.09 -11.43 -0.51
N LEU A 140 -1.26 -11.76 0.47
CA LEU A 140 -0.31 -10.85 1.10
C LEU A 140 1.08 -11.47 1.05
N ARG A 141 2.11 -10.64 0.89
CA ARG A 141 3.50 -10.98 1.13
C ARG A 141 4.09 -9.92 2.05
N ASN A 142 4.69 -10.34 3.15
CA ASN A 142 5.17 -9.42 4.20
C ASN A 142 4.09 -8.42 4.65
N SER A 143 2.84 -8.89 4.80
CA SER A 143 1.67 -8.06 5.16
C SER A 143 1.27 -7.01 4.11
N ASP A 144 1.95 -6.93 2.99
CA ASP A 144 1.61 -6.03 1.89
C ASP A 144 0.77 -6.73 0.83
N MET A 145 -0.16 -5.98 0.24
CA MET A 145 -1.09 -6.46 -0.77
C MET A 145 -0.37 -6.97 -2.02
N ILE A 146 -0.74 -8.16 -2.48
CA ILE A 146 -0.44 -8.63 -3.82
C ILE A 146 -1.63 -8.27 -4.71
N MET A 147 -1.39 -7.40 -5.69
CA MET A 147 -2.33 -7.13 -6.78
C MET A 147 -2.17 -8.19 -7.86
N TYR A 148 -3.13 -8.30 -8.77
CA TYR A 148 -2.96 -9.04 -10.01
C TYR A 148 -3.46 -8.22 -11.20
N ASP A 149 -2.89 -8.38 -12.39
CA ASP A 149 -3.48 -7.82 -13.60
C ASP A 149 -4.46 -8.80 -14.23
N ARG A 150 -5.58 -8.28 -14.75
CA ARG A 150 -6.65 -9.09 -15.33
C ARG A 150 -6.31 -9.61 -16.71
N GLU A 151 -5.35 -9.02 -17.38
CA GLU A 151 -4.94 -9.31 -18.75
C GLU A 151 -4.06 -10.57 -18.81
N SER A 152 -3.07 -10.68 -17.90
CA SER A 152 -2.11 -11.79 -17.90
C SER A 152 -2.23 -12.69 -16.67
N GLN A 153 -3.04 -12.32 -15.68
CA GLN A 153 -3.14 -12.98 -14.38
C GLN A 153 -1.80 -13.02 -13.61
N SER A 154 -0.86 -12.15 -13.95
CA SER A 154 0.40 -12.02 -13.21
C SER A 154 0.17 -11.30 -11.88
N TRP A 155 0.94 -11.68 -10.86
CA TRP A 155 0.87 -11.11 -9.52
C TRP A 155 1.91 -10.01 -9.33
N TRP A 156 1.50 -8.92 -8.70
CA TRP A 156 2.29 -7.72 -8.52
C TRP A 156 2.37 -7.33 -7.05
N GLN A 157 3.58 -7.10 -6.53
CA GLN A 157 3.77 -6.58 -5.18
C GLN A 157 3.42 -5.10 -5.14
N GLN A 158 2.43 -4.68 -4.35
CA GLN A 158 1.97 -3.29 -4.31
C GLN A 158 3.08 -2.33 -3.84
N ALA A 159 3.81 -2.66 -2.76
CA ALA A 159 4.84 -1.79 -2.21
C ALA A 159 5.94 -1.45 -3.23
N THR A 160 6.28 -2.37 -4.14
CA THR A 160 7.38 -2.19 -5.09
C THR A 160 6.92 -1.90 -6.52
N GLY A 161 5.67 -2.23 -6.86
CA GLY A 161 5.18 -2.17 -8.25
C GLY A 161 5.79 -3.22 -9.16
N THR A 162 6.40 -4.28 -8.61
CA THR A 162 7.09 -5.33 -9.39
C THR A 162 6.17 -6.53 -9.60
N ALA A 163 6.11 -7.06 -10.82
CA ALA A 163 5.48 -8.35 -11.08
C ALA A 163 6.37 -9.48 -10.51
N ILE A 164 5.79 -10.28 -9.60
CA ILE A 164 6.51 -11.30 -8.84
C ILE A 164 6.20 -12.74 -9.27
N VAL A 165 5.04 -12.98 -9.90
CA VAL A 165 4.61 -14.28 -10.42
C VAL A 165 3.84 -14.07 -11.71
N GLY A 166 3.97 -14.99 -12.65
CA GLY A 166 3.21 -14.99 -13.90
C GLY A 166 4.03 -14.57 -15.11
N ASP A 167 3.38 -14.43 -16.24
CA ASP A 167 4.05 -14.17 -17.53
C ASP A 167 4.77 -12.81 -17.56
N LEU A 168 4.36 -11.85 -16.75
CA LEU A 168 4.99 -10.53 -16.64
C LEU A 168 6.05 -10.45 -15.51
N THR A 169 6.44 -11.57 -14.90
CA THR A 169 7.45 -11.59 -13.83
C THR A 169 8.70 -10.77 -14.19
N GLY A 170 9.09 -9.87 -13.29
CA GLY A 170 10.21 -8.94 -13.45
C GLY A 170 9.83 -7.60 -14.10
N ALA A 171 8.62 -7.47 -14.64
CA ALA A 171 8.14 -6.17 -15.10
C ALA A 171 7.95 -5.20 -13.93
N GLN A 172 8.13 -3.91 -14.18
CA GLN A 172 8.08 -2.85 -13.17
C GLN A 172 7.09 -1.78 -13.59
N LEU A 173 6.14 -1.47 -12.72
CA LEU A 173 5.26 -0.32 -12.85
C LEU A 173 6.01 0.96 -12.46
N GLN A 174 5.76 2.04 -13.16
CA GLN A 174 6.26 3.35 -12.81
C GLN A 174 5.35 3.98 -11.74
N ALA A 175 5.90 4.25 -10.55
CA ALA A 175 5.21 5.07 -9.56
C ALA A 175 5.14 6.52 -10.02
N LEU A 176 3.97 7.12 -9.92
CA LEU A 176 3.70 8.52 -10.25
C LEU A 176 3.80 9.39 -8.99
N PRO A 177 4.14 10.68 -9.11
CA PRO A 177 4.01 11.64 -8.02
C PRO A 177 2.57 11.66 -7.51
N ALA A 178 2.40 11.30 -6.25
CA ALA A 178 1.12 11.31 -5.53
C ALA A 178 1.42 11.45 -4.03
N TRP A 179 0.47 11.94 -3.28
CA TRP A 179 0.63 12.10 -1.84
C TRP A 179 -0.70 11.96 -1.11
N MET A 180 -0.61 11.58 0.14
CA MET A 180 -1.77 11.53 1.02
C MET A 180 -1.84 12.82 1.84
N GLU A 181 -2.99 13.50 1.80
CA GLU A 181 -3.25 14.72 2.53
C GLU A 181 -4.69 14.77 3.04
N SER A 182 -5.00 15.74 3.91
CA SER A 182 -6.36 15.97 4.36
C SER A 182 -7.23 16.54 3.24
N TRP A 183 -8.52 16.24 3.28
CA TRP A 183 -9.50 16.85 2.38
C TRP A 183 -9.43 18.37 2.37
N ASP A 184 -9.22 19.00 3.54
CA ASP A 184 -9.10 20.46 3.65
C ASP A 184 -7.86 21.00 2.91
N SER A 185 -6.72 20.31 3.03
CA SER A 185 -5.50 20.66 2.27
C SER A 185 -5.74 20.56 0.78
N PHE A 186 -6.31 19.45 0.31
CA PHE A 186 -6.58 19.23 -1.11
C PHE A 186 -7.49 20.31 -1.69
N ARG A 187 -8.68 20.52 -1.09
CA ARG A 187 -9.67 21.48 -1.62
C ARG A 187 -9.19 22.91 -1.59
N THR A 188 -8.36 23.27 -0.61
CA THR A 188 -7.78 24.62 -0.49
C THR A 188 -6.72 24.87 -1.55
N ALA A 189 -5.86 23.88 -1.82
CA ALA A 189 -4.81 23.97 -2.82
C ALA A 189 -5.32 23.85 -4.26
N ASN A 190 -6.45 23.15 -4.47
CA ASN A 190 -6.95 22.77 -5.80
C ASN A 190 -8.43 23.15 -5.98
N PRO A 191 -8.80 24.44 -6.06
CA PRO A 191 -10.21 24.87 -6.13
C PRO A 191 -10.95 24.33 -7.37
N GLU A 192 -10.25 24.03 -8.47
CA GLU A 192 -10.79 23.42 -9.69
C GLU A 192 -10.65 21.88 -9.72
N GLY A 193 -10.14 21.30 -8.64
CA GLY A 193 -9.94 19.86 -8.50
C GLY A 193 -11.25 19.07 -8.54
N ARG A 194 -11.12 17.76 -8.60
CA ARG A 194 -12.23 16.82 -8.56
C ARG A 194 -12.01 15.81 -7.45
N VAL A 195 -13.09 15.32 -6.88
CA VAL A 195 -13.02 14.24 -5.89
C VAL A 195 -13.84 13.05 -6.35
N MET A 196 -13.31 11.87 -6.13
CA MET A 196 -14.00 10.63 -6.44
C MET A 196 -15.31 10.55 -5.66
N ALA A 197 -16.41 10.33 -6.38
CA ALA A 197 -17.73 10.12 -5.79
C ALA A 197 -17.76 8.80 -4.99
N GLU A 198 -18.68 8.73 -4.03
CA GLU A 198 -18.89 7.49 -3.28
C GLU A 198 -19.29 6.36 -4.23
N PRO A 199 -18.58 5.21 -4.17
CA PRO A 199 -18.89 4.06 -5.02
C PRO A 199 -20.25 3.44 -4.64
N ASP A 200 -20.99 2.95 -5.64
CA ASP A 200 -22.29 2.30 -5.44
C ASP A 200 -22.10 0.84 -4.95
N PHE A 201 -21.59 0.70 -3.74
CA PHE A 201 -21.45 -0.57 -3.05
C PHE A 201 -22.03 -0.46 -1.64
N ASN A 202 -22.64 -1.52 -1.15
CA ASN A 202 -23.14 -1.57 0.22
C ASN A 202 -21.96 -1.73 1.21
N ARG A 203 -21.27 -0.64 1.50
CA ARG A 203 -20.15 -0.55 2.45
C ARG A 203 -20.39 0.59 3.43
N ASN A 204 -19.86 0.47 4.63
CA ASN A 204 -19.94 1.52 5.64
C ASN A 204 -18.73 2.46 5.51
N TYR A 205 -18.72 3.26 4.43
CA TYR A 205 -17.62 4.19 4.17
C TYR A 205 -17.44 5.20 5.31
N GLY A 206 -16.18 5.51 5.63
CA GLY A 206 -15.83 6.36 6.76
C GLY A 206 -15.63 5.60 8.08
N THR A 207 -16.05 4.32 8.18
CA THR A 207 -15.63 3.45 9.28
C THR A 207 -14.31 2.77 8.96
N ASN A 208 -13.52 2.54 10.00
CA ASN A 208 -12.24 1.86 9.93
C ASN A 208 -12.41 0.39 10.32
N PRO A 209 -12.23 -0.59 9.40
CA PRO A 209 -12.25 -2.00 9.77
C PRO A 209 -10.98 -2.46 10.52
N TYR A 210 -9.95 -1.61 10.62
CA TYR A 210 -8.65 -1.89 11.25
C TYR A 210 -8.44 -1.01 12.49
N VAL A 211 -9.45 -0.91 13.37
CA VAL A 211 -9.41 -0.03 14.56
C VAL A 211 -8.16 -0.27 15.40
N SER A 212 -7.45 0.80 15.73
CA SER A 212 -6.21 0.80 16.52
C SER A 212 -5.06 -0.01 15.90
N TYR A 213 -5.11 -0.33 14.62
CA TYR A 213 -4.07 -1.13 13.99
C TYR A 213 -2.71 -0.40 14.01
N ASP A 214 -2.68 0.89 13.70
CA ASP A 214 -1.44 1.68 13.64
C ASP A 214 -0.84 2.02 15.03
N SER A 215 -1.48 1.58 16.10
CA SER A 215 -0.94 1.61 17.48
C SER A 215 -0.67 0.22 18.05
N SER A 216 -0.85 -0.84 17.25
CA SER A 216 -0.54 -2.19 17.68
C SER A 216 0.99 -2.43 17.79
N HIS A 217 1.39 -3.43 18.57
CA HIS A 217 2.81 -3.74 18.76
C HIS A 217 3.43 -4.52 17.60
N ARG A 218 2.62 -5.21 16.81
CA ARG A 218 3.08 -6.06 15.69
C ARG A 218 2.19 -5.90 14.47
N PRO A 219 2.77 -5.93 13.26
CA PRO A 219 2.00 -5.98 12.04
C PRO A 219 1.20 -7.29 11.93
N PHE A 220 0.04 -7.22 11.32
CA PHE A 220 -0.79 -8.38 11.04
C PHE A 220 -0.16 -9.25 9.94
N LEU A 221 -0.17 -10.58 10.10
CA LEU A 221 0.39 -11.55 9.15
C LEU A 221 1.83 -11.23 8.69
N TYR A 222 2.65 -10.72 9.61
CA TYR A 222 4.07 -10.44 9.38
C TYR A 222 4.95 -11.26 10.32
N SER A 223 5.86 -12.02 9.77
CA SER A 223 6.84 -12.85 10.49
C SER A 223 8.30 -12.48 10.19
N GLY A 224 8.51 -11.42 9.38
CA GLY A 224 9.85 -10.94 9.03
C GLY A 224 10.57 -10.21 10.17
N GLU A 225 11.76 -9.73 9.87
CA GLU A 225 12.58 -8.97 10.80
C GLU A 225 11.96 -7.61 11.13
N LEU A 226 12.14 -7.16 12.36
CA LEU A 226 11.68 -5.85 12.81
C LEU A 226 12.65 -4.75 12.34
N PRO A 227 12.18 -3.49 12.17
CA PRO A 227 13.03 -2.39 11.78
C PRO A 227 14.21 -2.21 12.76
N PRO A 228 15.39 -1.81 12.25
CA PRO A 228 16.53 -1.48 13.10
C PRO A 228 16.33 -0.16 13.87
N HIS A 229 17.30 0.19 14.71
CA HIS A 229 17.37 1.47 15.43
C HIS A 229 16.21 1.69 16.40
N ASP A 230 15.63 0.62 16.96
CA ASP A 230 14.49 0.67 17.89
C ASP A 230 13.25 1.40 17.32
N ILE A 231 13.14 1.50 15.99
CA ILE A 231 11.98 2.09 15.34
C ILE A 231 10.79 1.13 15.50
N PRO A 232 9.65 1.58 16.08
CA PRO A 232 8.47 0.73 16.18
C PRO A 232 8.00 0.25 14.80
N ALA A 233 7.60 -1.02 14.70
CA ALA A 233 7.23 -1.63 13.43
C ALA A 233 6.13 -0.85 12.67
N LEU A 234 5.17 -0.30 13.40
CA LEU A 234 4.06 0.50 12.84
C LEU A 234 4.28 2.02 12.95
N ALA A 235 5.54 2.46 13.19
CA ALA A 235 5.87 3.86 12.99
C ALA A 235 5.80 4.20 11.50
N ARG A 236 5.26 5.38 11.18
CA ARG A 236 5.24 5.86 9.79
C ARG A 236 6.61 6.38 9.37
N VAL A 237 6.98 6.04 8.15
CA VAL A 237 8.17 6.58 7.47
C VAL A 237 7.78 7.12 6.11
N VAL A 238 8.47 8.14 5.65
CA VAL A 238 8.38 8.63 4.27
C VAL A 238 9.46 7.94 3.46
N ARG A 239 9.05 7.11 2.50
CA ARG A 239 9.96 6.40 1.61
C ARG A 239 10.16 7.15 0.30
N ILE A 240 11.40 7.29 -0.12
CA ILE A 240 11.79 7.84 -1.42
C ILE A 240 12.92 6.96 -1.95
N GLY A 241 12.65 6.21 -3.01
CA GLY A 241 13.59 5.19 -3.50
C GLY A 241 13.86 4.12 -2.44
N ASP A 242 15.13 3.95 -2.10
CA ASP A 242 15.62 3.02 -1.06
C ASP A 242 15.90 3.70 0.29
N LYS A 243 15.35 4.89 0.52
CA LYS A 243 15.57 5.68 1.74
C LYS A 243 14.27 5.90 2.49
N ALA A 244 14.34 5.90 3.83
CA ALA A 244 13.20 6.14 4.69
C ALA A 244 13.51 7.20 5.78
N TRP A 245 12.69 8.22 5.85
CA TRP A 245 12.71 9.24 6.90
C TRP A 245 11.60 8.94 7.91
N PRO A 246 11.91 8.74 9.21
CA PRO A 246 10.87 8.64 10.23
C PRO A 246 9.96 9.87 10.22
N LEU A 247 8.65 9.66 10.15
CA LEU A 247 7.67 10.74 10.12
C LEU A 247 7.80 11.66 11.33
N SER A 248 8.09 11.10 12.50
CA SER A 248 8.31 11.86 13.74
C SER A 248 9.44 12.88 13.62
N ARG A 249 10.50 12.55 12.86
CA ARG A 249 11.62 13.46 12.60
C ARG A 249 11.20 14.64 11.73
N ILE A 250 10.42 14.36 10.68
CA ILE A 250 9.90 15.40 9.79
C ILE A 250 8.92 16.29 10.54
N ALA A 251 8.01 15.70 11.32
CA ALA A 251 7.02 16.43 12.12
C ALA A 251 7.66 17.35 13.16
N ALA A 252 8.74 16.89 13.82
CA ALA A 252 9.47 17.70 14.80
C ALA A 252 10.17 18.92 14.15
N ALA A 253 10.62 18.78 12.91
CA ALA A 253 11.27 19.85 12.16
C ALA A 253 10.29 20.76 11.39
N GLY A 254 9.08 20.26 11.08
CA GLY A 254 8.13 20.90 10.16
C GLY A 254 8.60 20.85 8.70
N MET A 255 9.89 21.03 8.44
CA MET A 255 10.52 20.97 7.13
C MET A 255 11.94 20.41 7.26
N LEU A 256 12.30 19.48 6.39
CA LEU A 256 13.66 18.96 6.23
C LEU A 256 14.07 19.08 4.77
N THR A 257 15.31 19.55 4.54
CA THR A 257 15.93 19.52 3.20
C THR A 257 17.21 18.72 3.30
N GLU A 258 17.23 17.55 2.66
CA GLU A 258 18.36 16.61 2.66
C GLU A 258 18.50 15.97 1.28
N GLU A 259 19.74 15.78 0.83
CA GLU A 259 20.08 15.14 -0.45
C GLU A 259 19.33 15.73 -1.66
N GLY A 260 19.08 17.05 -1.65
CA GLY A 260 18.36 17.77 -2.72
C GLY A 260 16.84 17.55 -2.70
N ILE A 261 16.29 16.98 -1.63
CA ILE A 261 14.87 16.70 -1.45
C ILE A 261 14.36 17.54 -0.26
N THR A 262 13.21 18.17 -0.42
CA THR A 262 12.50 18.88 0.65
C THR A 262 11.26 18.09 1.06
N LEU A 263 11.22 17.70 2.34
CA LEU A 263 10.07 17.06 2.99
C LEU A 263 9.41 18.09 3.90
N THR A 264 8.10 18.27 3.76
CA THR A 264 7.31 19.16 4.62
C THR A 264 6.24 18.38 5.37
N TRP A 265 5.97 18.79 6.61
CA TRP A 265 4.89 18.29 7.43
C TRP A 265 4.00 19.44 7.91
N ALA A 266 2.70 19.24 7.83
CA ALA A 266 1.71 20.14 8.41
C ALA A 266 0.58 19.33 9.06
N ALA A 267 0.09 19.76 10.21
CA ALA A 267 -1.02 19.10 10.91
C ALA A 267 -2.31 19.11 10.06
N GLY A 268 -3.25 18.23 10.39
CA GLY A 268 -4.63 18.26 9.87
C GLY A 268 -5.13 17.00 9.19
N GLN A 269 -4.31 15.96 9.01
CA GLN A 269 -4.74 14.68 8.41
C GLN A 269 -5.00 13.64 9.50
N ALA A 270 -6.19 13.05 9.52
CA ALA A 270 -6.51 11.94 10.41
C ALA A 270 -5.85 10.62 9.94
N SER A 271 -5.45 9.79 10.92
CA SER A 271 -5.09 8.41 10.62
C SER A 271 -6.32 7.60 10.25
N ALA A 272 -6.29 6.93 9.08
CA ALA A 272 -7.36 6.02 8.67
C ALA A 272 -7.39 4.71 9.48
N LEU A 273 -6.35 4.42 10.29
CA LEU A 273 -6.12 3.14 10.96
C LEU A 273 -6.18 3.21 12.49
N ASP A 274 -6.58 4.37 13.05
CA ASP A 274 -6.63 4.62 14.50
C ASP A 274 -8.05 4.42 15.08
N GLY A 275 -8.90 5.43 14.99
CA GLY A 275 -10.27 5.40 15.51
C GLY A 275 -11.23 4.52 14.73
N GLY A 276 -12.36 4.16 15.30
CA GLY A 276 -13.43 3.42 14.63
C GLY A 276 -14.09 4.19 13.48
N THR A 277 -14.07 5.53 13.56
CA THR A 277 -14.42 6.44 12.46
C THR A 277 -13.14 7.12 12.00
N ILE A 278 -12.86 7.13 10.71
CA ILE A 278 -11.61 7.66 10.13
C ILE A 278 -11.36 9.10 10.58
N ALA A 279 -12.37 9.96 10.50
CA ALA A 279 -12.26 11.38 10.89
C ALA A 279 -11.99 11.59 12.39
N GLN A 280 -12.13 10.56 13.24
CA GLN A 280 -11.80 10.60 14.67
C GLN A 280 -10.40 10.05 14.97
N GLY A 281 -9.67 9.61 13.94
CA GLY A 281 -8.29 9.17 14.07
C GLY A 281 -7.37 10.31 14.53
N ARG A 282 -6.26 9.96 15.20
CA ARG A 282 -5.25 10.96 15.60
C ARG A 282 -4.67 11.67 14.38
N ASP A 283 -4.24 12.91 14.58
CA ASP A 283 -3.55 13.68 13.54
C ASP A 283 -2.17 13.05 13.26
N VAL A 284 -1.94 12.68 12.00
CA VAL A 284 -0.67 12.15 11.51
C VAL A 284 0.04 13.13 10.58
N GLY A 285 -0.62 14.22 10.23
CA GLY A 285 -0.11 15.29 9.39
C GLY A 285 -0.11 14.99 7.90
N ASN A 286 -0.07 16.08 7.15
CA ASN A 286 0.06 16.11 5.70
C ASN A 286 1.54 16.09 5.34
N ILE A 287 1.96 15.19 4.46
CA ILE A 287 3.33 15.12 3.95
C ILE A 287 3.35 15.51 2.48
N ARG A 288 4.33 16.38 2.14
CA ARG A 288 4.64 16.69 0.73
C ARG A 288 6.15 16.56 0.52
N VAL A 289 6.53 16.00 -0.61
CA VAL A 289 7.94 15.79 -0.96
C VAL A 289 8.23 16.39 -2.33
N ARG A 290 9.26 17.23 -2.38
CA ARG A 290 9.66 17.94 -3.61
C ARG A 290 11.15 17.82 -3.86
N ASP A 291 11.52 17.83 -5.15
CA ASP A 291 12.91 17.96 -5.58
C ASP A 291 13.45 19.38 -5.37
N ALA A 292 14.73 19.60 -5.71
CA ALA A 292 15.37 20.89 -5.60
C ALA A 292 14.78 21.96 -6.57
N ALA A 293 14.07 21.55 -7.60
CA ALA A 293 13.37 22.45 -8.53
C ALA A 293 11.95 22.77 -8.05
N GLY A 294 11.49 22.15 -6.97
CA GLY A 294 10.16 22.35 -6.39
C GLY A 294 9.08 21.45 -7.00
N ASN A 295 9.44 20.49 -7.84
CA ASN A 295 8.49 19.53 -8.40
C ASN A 295 8.17 18.44 -7.38
N ASP A 296 6.90 18.00 -7.34
CA ASP A 296 6.51 16.85 -6.54
C ASP A 296 7.13 15.57 -7.10
N ILE A 297 7.63 14.72 -6.22
CA ILE A 297 8.26 13.46 -6.58
C ILE A 297 7.50 12.27 -5.98
N ALA A 298 7.58 11.13 -6.66
CA ALA A 298 6.98 9.89 -6.19
C ALA A 298 7.58 9.50 -4.82
N HIS A 299 6.71 9.35 -3.85
CA HIS A 299 7.04 8.93 -2.48
C HIS A 299 5.87 8.15 -1.89
N ASP A 300 6.10 7.54 -0.74
CA ASP A 300 5.08 6.80 -0.01
C ASP A 300 5.22 7.05 1.49
N VAL A 301 4.10 7.09 2.20
CA VAL A 301 4.05 7.13 3.66
C VAL A 301 3.61 5.77 4.15
N MET A 302 4.57 4.92 4.47
CA MET A 302 4.32 3.53 4.87
C MET A 302 4.75 3.26 6.32
N PHE A 303 4.38 2.10 6.84
CA PHE A 303 4.91 1.63 8.11
C PHE A 303 6.36 1.14 7.97
N ALA A 304 7.14 1.35 9.02
CA ALA A 304 8.57 1.04 9.07
C ALA A 304 8.87 -0.44 8.77
N PHE A 305 8.04 -1.37 9.24
CA PHE A 305 8.23 -2.79 8.93
C PHE A 305 8.14 -3.09 7.44
N ALA A 306 7.23 -2.43 6.72
CA ALA A 306 7.06 -2.62 5.29
C ALA A 306 8.27 -2.10 4.51
N PHE A 307 8.78 -0.92 4.88
CA PHE A 307 10.05 -0.45 4.33
C PHE A 307 11.18 -1.45 4.57
N HIS A 308 11.34 -1.93 5.80
CA HIS A 308 12.41 -2.88 6.12
C HIS A 308 12.28 -4.20 5.36
N ALA A 309 11.05 -4.70 5.19
CA ALA A 309 10.79 -5.95 4.49
C ALA A 309 11.09 -5.89 2.98
N PHE A 310 10.80 -4.76 2.33
CA PHE A 310 10.95 -4.63 0.86
C PHE A 310 12.25 -3.94 0.45
N TRP A 311 12.89 -3.20 1.35
CA TRP A 311 14.20 -2.57 1.17
C TRP A 311 15.12 -2.91 2.35
N PRO A 312 15.52 -4.19 2.54
CA PRO A 312 16.30 -4.60 3.71
C PRO A 312 17.69 -3.95 3.78
N ALA A 313 18.27 -3.57 2.63
CA ALA A 313 19.51 -2.79 2.53
C ALA A 313 19.25 -1.27 2.45
N GLY A 314 17.99 -0.83 2.61
CA GLY A 314 17.61 0.56 2.50
C GLY A 314 18.18 1.44 3.61
N LYS A 315 18.39 2.71 3.29
CA LYS A 315 18.99 3.68 4.21
C LYS A 315 17.95 4.32 5.11
N TRP A 316 18.17 4.22 6.42
CA TRP A 316 17.36 4.91 7.41
C TRP A 316 17.90 6.31 7.68
N MET A 317 17.11 7.31 7.37
CA MET A 317 17.46 8.73 7.51
C MET A 317 17.09 9.25 8.92
N ILE A 318 17.79 8.71 9.94
CA ILE A 318 17.50 8.96 11.36
C ILE A 318 18.30 10.10 11.98
N ASN A 319 19.48 10.39 11.46
CA ASN A 319 20.33 11.49 11.95
C ASN A 319 20.24 12.68 11.01
N PRO A 320 20.39 13.94 11.54
CA PRO A 320 20.67 15.07 10.68
C PRO A 320 21.99 14.81 9.94
N GLY A 321 21.96 14.96 8.61
CA GLY A 321 23.14 14.85 7.76
C GLY A 321 24.16 15.96 8.01
#